data_28efaa8a9481e9c7c54415354bfe6807
#
_entry.id   28efaa8a9481e9c7c54415354bfe6807
#
_cell.length_a   1.000
_cell.length_b   1.000
_cell.length_c   1.000
_cell.angle_alpha   90.00
_cell.angle_beta   90.00
_cell.angle_gamma   90.00
#
_symmetry.space_group_name_H-M   'P 1'
#
loop_
_entity.id
_entity.type
_entity.pdbx_description
1 polymer ?
#
loop_
_entity_poly.entity_id
_entity_poly.type
_entity_poly.pdbx_seq_one_letter_code
_entity_poly.pdbx_strand_id
1 'polypeptide(L)'
;MNNPASPAPVAPAKGGLYRHFHRIAWLAVALATCVIVFGAFVRLSNAGLSCPDWPTCYGMATWPTTPDHASAADHAATAIRPIEPSKAWREQFHRIIAGLLGVLVLALALLATRRRPQGWLQVIGAAVLVAIAIPLYMRGQHVAASVLAIAGEIALLAGVLRWSDTDLARTSTLTLAVIIFQALLGMWTVTWLLKPVVVMGHLLGGLTTFSLLTWIAWRATGIPIRSGEAGRLRRLLLIGLVLLAIQIALGGWTSANYAALACGTDFPKCAGQWWPA
;
A
#
# COMPACT_ATOMS: atom_id res chain seq x y z
N MET A 1 -17.49 -33.12 18.54
CA MET A 1 -16.61 -32.26 17.71
C MET A 1 -17.42 -31.06 17.28
N ASN A 2 -17.35 -29.95 17.99
CA ASN A 2 -18.12 -28.74 17.70
C ASN A 2 -17.50 -28.05 16.48
N ASN A 3 -18.23 -28.09 15.37
CA ASN A 3 -17.89 -27.35 14.15
C ASN A 3 -17.99 -25.84 14.45
N PRO A 4 -16.92 -25.04 14.36
CA PRO A 4 -17.04 -23.60 14.55
C PRO A 4 -17.97 -23.05 13.46
N ALA A 5 -19.08 -22.49 13.88
CA ALA A 5 -20.09 -21.91 13.02
C ALA A 5 -19.43 -20.97 12.00
N SER A 6 -19.69 -21.21 10.70
CA SER A 6 -19.30 -20.30 9.62
C SER A 6 -19.78 -18.90 9.98
N PRO A 7 -18.94 -17.85 9.82
CA PRO A 7 -19.39 -16.49 10.08
C PRO A 7 -20.64 -16.20 9.25
N ALA A 8 -21.69 -15.77 9.91
CA ALA A 8 -22.96 -15.45 9.29
C ALA A 8 -22.76 -14.51 8.10
N PRO A 9 -23.50 -14.68 7.01
CA PRO A 9 -23.41 -13.78 5.86
C PRO A 9 -23.70 -12.35 6.31
N VAL A 10 -22.82 -11.42 5.92
CA VAL A 10 -23.02 -9.98 6.17
C VAL A 10 -24.29 -9.58 5.42
N ALA A 11 -25.39 -9.37 6.15
CA ALA A 11 -26.65 -8.99 5.54
C ALA A 11 -26.47 -7.67 4.76
N PRO A 12 -26.88 -7.59 3.48
CA PRO A 12 -26.77 -6.38 2.68
C PRO A 12 -27.56 -5.25 3.37
N ALA A 13 -26.86 -4.18 3.73
CA ALA A 13 -27.48 -3.06 4.41
C ALA A 13 -28.42 -2.33 3.46
N LYS A 14 -29.68 -2.21 3.85
CA LYS A 14 -30.71 -1.46 3.14
C LYS A 14 -30.42 0.04 3.27
N GLY A 15 -29.92 0.71 2.21
CA GLY A 15 -29.88 2.18 2.12
C GLY A 15 -28.64 2.78 1.46
N GLY A 16 -28.82 3.65 0.47
CA GLY A 16 -27.88 4.62 -0.07
C GLY A 16 -26.53 4.06 -0.55
N LEU A 17 -25.44 4.80 -0.26
CA LEU A 17 -24.05 4.42 -0.60
C LEU A 17 -23.63 3.05 -0.08
N TYR A 18 -24.20 2.56 1.02
CA TYR A 18 -23.91 1.23 1.58
C TYR A 18 -24.38 0.10 0.66
N ARG A 19 -25.40 0.33 -0.15
CA ARG A 19 -25.86 -0.64 -1.17
C ARG A 19 -24.79 -0.91 -2.23
N HIS A 20 -23.90 0.06 -2.45
CA HIS A 20 -22.85 -0.03 -3.46
C HIS A 20 -21.46 -0.34 -2.86
N PHE A 21 -21.37 -0.63 -1.55
CA PHE A 21 -20.10 -0.88 -0.87
C PHE A 21 -19.24 -1.91 -1.60
N HIS A 22 -19.83 -3.04 -2.02
CA HIS A 22 -19.11 -4.06 -2.78
C HIS A 22 -18.55 -3.52 -4.11
N ARG A 23 -19.26 -2.60 -4.80
CA ARG A 23 -18.78 -2.00 -6.06
C ARG A 23 -17.60 -1.08 -5.82
N ILE A 24 -17.65 -0.28 -4.74
CA ILE A 24 -16.54 0.59 -4.33
C ILE A 24 -15.33 -0.27 -3.97
N ALA A 25 -15.54 -1.38 -3.27
CA ALA A 25 -14.48 -2.30 -2.91
C ALA A 25 -13.82 -2.95 -4.15
N TRP A 26 -14.61 -3.40 -5.13
CA TRP A 26 -14.07 -3.92 -6.39
C TRP A 26 -13.35 -2.85 -7.23
N LEU A 27 -13.85 -1.61 -7.22
CA LEU A 27 -13.13 -0.48 -7.84
C LEU A 27 -11.77 -0.25 -7.16
N ALA A 28 -11.72 -0.33 -5.84
CA ALA A 28 -10.46 -0.22 -5.10
C ALA A 28 -9.49 -1.37 -5.41
N VAL A 29 -10.00 -2.62 -5.60
CA VAL A 29 -9.18 -3.75 -6.07
C VAL A 29 -8.60 -3.48 -7.46
N ALA A 30 -9.43 -3.03 -8.40
CA ALA A 30 -8.99 -2.70 -9.76
C ALA A 30 -7.92 -1.60 -9.74
N LEU A 31 -8.15 -0.53 -8.97
CA LEU A 31 -7.17 0.56 -8.84
C LEU A 31 -5.89 0.08 -8.14
N ALA A 32 -5.97 -0.78 -7.11
CA ALA A 32 -4.81 -1.37 -6.46
C ALA A 32 -3.97 -2.21 -7.43
N THR A 33 -4.62 -2.97 -8.32
CA THR A 33 -3.93 -3.69 -9.40
C THR A 33 -3.17 -2.72 -10.31
N CYS A 34 -3.82 -1.63 -10.74
CA CYS A 34 -3.17 -0.60 -11.56
C CYS A 34 -1.97 0.03 -10.84
N VAL A 35 -2.11 0.36 -9.54
CA VAL A 35 -1.03 0.94 -8.72
C VAL A 35 0.16 -0.02 -8.64
N ILE A 36 -0.08 -1.32 -8.38
CA ILE A 36 1.00 -2.32 -8.27
C ILE A 36 1.72 -2.49 -9.61
N VAL A 37 0.98 -2.67 -10.70
CA VAL A 37 1.56 -2.84 -12.05
C VAL A 37 2.33 -1.59 -12.47
N PHE A 38 1.77 -0.40 -12.21
CA PHE A 38 2.45 0.85 -12.54
C PHE A 38 3.67 1.09 -11.64
N GLY A 39 3.64 0.71 -10.37
CA GLY A 39 4.80 0.74 -9.48
C GLY A 39 5.93 -0.16 -9.95
N ALA A 40 5.61 -1.35 -10.46
CA ALA A 40 6.60 -2.22 -11.12
C ALA A 40 7.20 -1.54 -12.37
N PHE A 41 6.39 -0.86 -13.18
CA PHE A 41 6.86 -0.09 -14.34
C PHE A 41 7.80 1.06 -13.93
N VAL A 42 7.47 1.82 -12.87
CA VAL A 42 8.35 2.85 -12.29
C VAL A 42 9.71 2.24 -11.91
N ARG A 43 9.69 1.07 -11.24
CA ARG A 43 10.91 0.36 -10.84
C ARG A 43 11.75 -0.09 -12.03
N LEU A 44 11.13 -0.74 -13.02
CA LEU A 44 11.81 -1.29 -14.21
C LEU A 44 12.36 -0.19 -15.13
N SER A 45 11.74 1.00 -15.12
CA SER A 45 12.21 2.15 -15.89
C SER A 45 13.24 3.03 -15.14
N ASN A 46 13.74 2.58 -13.98
CA ASN A 46 14.66 3.32 -13.11
C ASN A 46 14.16 4.75 -12.80
N ALA A 47 12.84 4.90 -12.61
CA ALA A 47 12.20 6.19 -12.35
C ALA A 47 11.94 6.47 -10.86
N GLY A 48 12.26 5.56 -9.94
CA GLY A 48 11.87 5.63 -8.52
C GLY A 48 12.64 6.65 -7.66
N LEU A 49 13.52 7.44 -8.25
CA LEU A 49 14.22 8.56 -7.60
C LEU A 49 14.20 9.81 -8.50
N SER A 50 13.19 9.95 -9.34
CA SER A 50 13.12 11.06 -10.30
C SER A 50 12.46 12.31 -9.71
N CYS A 51 11.81 12.19 -8.55
CA CYS A 51 11.26 13.29 -7.77
C CYS A 51 12.03 13.35 -6.43
N PRO A 52 12.76 14.41 -6.12
CA PRO A 52 13.60 14.49 -4.92
C PRO A 52 12.80 14.69 -3.63
N ASP A 53 11.60 15.24 -3.73
CA ASP A 53 10.71 15.60 -2.64
C ASP A 53 9.48 14.68 -2.55
N TRP A 54 8.76 14.77 -1.46
CA TRP A 54 7.53 14.02 -1.22
C TRP A 54 6.57 14.85 -0.35
N PRO A 55 5.27 14.87 -0.67
CA PRO A 55 4.54 14.15 -1.72
C PRO A 55 4.59 14.82 -3.11
N THR A 56 5.18 15.97 -3.22
CA THR A 56 5.38 16.74 -4.44
C THR A 56 6.51 16.17 -5.31
N CYS A 57 6.67 16.72 -6.50
CA CYS A 57 7.76 16.45 -7.41
C CYS A 57 8.35 17.78 -7.87
N TYR A 58 9.54 18.14 -7.38
CA TYR A 58 10.14 19.46 -7.58
C TYR A 58 9.21 20.60 -7.11
N GLY A 59 8.60 20.44 -5.93
CA GLY A 59 7.65 21.40 -5.35
C GLY A 59 6.26 21.42 -5.99
N MET A 60 6.05 20.69 -7.09
CA MET A 60 4.77 20.68 -7.83
C MET A 60 3.88 19.48 -7.43
N ALA A 61 2.57 19.67 -7.47
CA ALA A 61 1.61 18.57 -7.32
C ALA A 61 1.62 17.61 -8.52
N THR A 62 2.03 18.10 -9.69
CA THR A 62 2.24 17.34 -10.92
C THR A 62 3.73 17.01 -11.08
N TRP A 63 4.27 17.11 -12.27
CA TRP A 63 5.68 16.84 -12.59
C TRP A 63 6.26 17.89 -13.54
N PRO A 64 7.59 18.11 -13.53
CA PRO A 64 8.23 19.02 -14.49
C PRO A 64 8.07 18.50 -15.91
N THR A 65 7.69 19.39 -16.83
CA THR A 65 7.57 19.09 -18.28
C THR A 65 8.83 19.43 -19.05
N THR A 66 9.66 20.33 -18.51
CA THR A 66 10.96 20.72 -19.06
C THR A 66 12.03 20.70 -17.97
N PRO A 67 13.33 20.57 -18.31
CA PRO A 67 14.42 20.62 -17.33
C PRO A 67 14.51 21.94 -16.55
N ASP A 68 13.97 23.04 -17.11
CA ASP A 68 14.07 24.38 -16.51
C ASP A 68 12.99 24.68 -15.45
N HIS A 69 12.08 23.74 -15.21
CA HIS A 69 10.99 23.89 -14.23
C HIS A 69 11.40 23.65 -12.77
N ALA A 70 12.69 23.44 -12.49
CA ALA A 70 13.17 23.34 -11.11
C ALA A 70 13.07 24.69 -10.39
N SER A 71 12.47 24.71 -9.21
CA SER A 71 12.51 25.88 -8.33
C SER A 71 13.94 26.11 -7.82
N ALA A 72 14.27 27.33 -7.41
CA ALA A 72 15.58 27.65 -6.83
C ALA A 72 15.94 26.79 -5.61
N ALA A 73 14.94 26.30 -4.88
CA ALA A 73 15.13 25.37 -3.75
C ALA A 73 15.60 23.97 -4.19
N ASP A 74 15.37 23.60 -5.46
CA ASP A 74 15.68 22.26 -5.98
C ASP A 74 17.06 22.22 -6.67
N HIS A 75 17.77 23.37 -6.78
CA HIS A 75 19.09 23.41 -7.42
C HIS A 75 20.12 22.50 -6.75
N ALA A 76 20.04 22.30 -5.43
CA ALA A 76 20.90 21.34 -4.73
C ALA A 76 20.60 19.90 -5.13
N ALA A 77 19.32 19.54 -5.33
CA ALA A 77 18.90 18.23 -5.78
C ALA A 77 19.23 18.00 -7.26
N THR A 78 19.09 19.03 -8.11
CA THR A 78 19.43 18.97 -9.54
C THR A 78 20.93 18.88 -9.80
N ALA A 79 21.77 19.43 -8.91
CA ALA A 79 23.22 19.27 -8.96
C ALA A 79 23.65 17.80 -8.74
N ILE A 80 22.86 17.04 -7.97
CA ILE A 80 23.11 15.61 -7.72
C ILE A 80 22.55 14.75 -8.86
N ARG A 81 21.39 15.13 -9.43
CA ARG A 81 20.73 14.38 -10.48
C ARG A 81 19.96 15.32 -11.43
N PRO A 82 20.28 15.31 -12.75
CA PRO A 82 19.56 16.14 -13.71
C PRO A 82 18.07 15.73 -13.79
N ILE A 83 17.21 16.72 -14.04
CA ILE A 83 15.78 16.50 -14.21
C ILE A 83 15.53 15.70 -15.49
N GLU A 84 14.89 14.56 -15.34
CA GLU A 84 14.40 13.72 -16.44
C GLU A 84 12.87 13.74 -16.46
N PRO A 85 12.21 14.63 -17.22
CA PRO A 85 10.75 14.75 -17.23
C PRO A 85 10.05 13.43 -17.56
N SER A 86 10.65 12.63 -18.46
CA SER A 86 10.15 11.31 -18.85
C SER A 86 10.11 10.28 -17.72
N LYS A 87 10.93 10.43 -16.69
CA LYS A 87 10.93 9.59 -15.50
C LYS A 87 10.12 10.22 -14.37
N ALA A 88 10.21 11.54 -14.19
CA ALA A 88 9.49 12.27 -13.14
C ALA A 88 7.96 12.07 -13.24
N TRP A 89 7.38 12.12 -14.46
CA TRP A 89 5.95 11.89 -14.63
C TRP A 89 5.54 10.47 -14.19
N ARG A 90 6.35 9.45 -14.44
CA ARG A 90 6.05 8.08 -14.05
C ARG A 90 5.98 7.95 -12.53
N GLU A 91 6.97 8.49 -11.84
CA GLU A 91 7.00 8.45 -10.39
C GLU A 91 5.83 9.22 -9.77
N GLN A 92 5.61 10.47 -10.22
CA GLN A 92 4.55 11.30 -9.66
C GLN A 92 3.15 10.78 -10.01
N PHE A 93 2.94 10.27 -11.22
CA PHE A 93 1.66 9.64 -11.58
C PHE A 93 1.36 8.42 -10.71
N HIS A 94 2.39 7.60 -10.40
CA HIS A 94 2.22 6.49 -9.45
C HIS A 94 1.76 6.99 -8.08
N ARG A 95 2.35 8.07 -7.56
CA ARG A 95 1.95 8.67 -6.27
C ARG A 95 0.51 9.18 -6.31
N ILE A 96 0.09 9.81 -7.42
CA ILE A 96 -1.27 10.32 -7.59
C ILE A 96 -2.29 9.18 -7.55
N ILE A 97 -2.11 8.11 -8.33
CA ILE A 97 -3.04 6.97 -8.33
C ILE A 97 -3.02 6.21 -6.99
N ALA A 98 -1.89 6.15 -6.30
CA ALA A 98 -1.79 5.60 -4.95
C ALA A 98 -2.56 6.48 -3.94
N GLY A 99 -2.49 7.80 -4.06
CA GLY A 99 -3.29 8.73 -3.26
C GLY A 99 -4.79 8.55 -3.49
N LEU A 100 -5.23 8.39 -4.74
CA LEU A 100 -6.63 8.10 -5.07
C LEU A 100 -7.09 6.76 -4.47
N LEU A 101 -6.24 5.74 -4.46
CA LEU A 101 -6.52 4.49 -3.77
C LEU A 101 -6.69 4.71 -2.27
N GLY A 102 -5.84 5.54 -1.65
CA GLY A 102 -5.95 5.93 -0.24
C GLY A 102 -7.31 6.57 0.08
N VAL A 103 -7.81 7.45 -0.79
CA VAL A 103 -9.15 8.06 -0.66
C VAL A 103 -10.26 7.01 -0.74
N LEU A 104 -10.18 6.05 -1.67
CA LEU A 104 -11.16 4.96 -1.75
C LEU A 104 -11.14 4.07 -0.52
N VAL A 105 -9.96 3.75 0.01
CA VAL A 105 -9.81 2.96 1.25
C VAL A 105 -10.38 3.71 2.45
N LEU A 106 -10.13 5.02 2.56
CA LEU A 106 -10.75 5.86 3.58
C LEU A 106 -12.28 5.84 3.48
N ALA A 107 -12.82 5.98 2.27
CA ALA A 107 -14.27 5.90 2.05
C ALA A 107 -14.85 4.54 2.49
N LEU A 108 -14.17 3.42 2.18
CA LEU A 108 -14.57 2.08 2.62
C LEU A 108 -14.52 1.96 4.15
N ALA A 109 -13.47 2.48 4.81
CA ALA A 109 -13.36 2.45 6.27
C ALA A 109 -14.48 3.27 6.93
N LEU A 110 -14.77 4.47 6.42
CA LEU A 110 -15.86 5.32 6.92
C LEU A 110 -17.23 4.66 6.74
N LEU A 111 -17.50 4.09 5.58
CA LEU A 111 -18.76 3.39 5.32
C LEU A 111 -18.92 2.16 6.22
N ALA A 112 -17.86 1.37 6.42
CA ALA A 112 -17.89 0.19 7.27
C ALA A 112 -18.07 0.52 8.76
N THR A 113 -17.46 1.62 9.23
CA THR A 113 -17.51 2.03 10.65
C THR A 113 -18.72 2.87 11.01
N ARG A 114 -19.53 3.28 10.02
CA ARG A 114 -20.69 4.19 10.22
C ARG A 114 -21.70 3.71 11.27
N ARG A 115 -21.86 2.39 11.42
CA ARG A 115 -22.81 1.80 12.37
C ARG A 115 -22.23 1.56 13.76
N ARG A 116 -20.94 1.84 13.95
CA ARG A 116 -20.27 1.67 15.22
C ARG A 116 -20.33 2.95 16.03
N PRO A 117 -20.68 2.88 17.32
CA PRO A 117 -20.60 4.05 18.20
C PRO A 117 -19.19 4.65 18.11
N GLN A 118 -19.11 5.93 17.75
CA GLN A 118 -17.85 6.68 17.58
C GLN A 118 -16.83 6.11 16.56
N GLY A 119 -17.13 5.00 15.87
CA GLY A 119 -16.21 4.36 14.95
C GLY A 119 -15.81 5.26 13.78
N TRP A 120 -16.77 5.92 13.16
CA TRP A 120 -16.52 6.87 12.07
C TRP A 120 -15.73 8.12 12.53
N LEU A 121 -15.98 8.61 13.76
CA LEU A 121 -15.23 9.72 14.36
C LEU A 121 -13.77 9.33 14.59
N GLN A 122 -13.51 8.11 15.05
CA GLN A 122 -12.17 7.58 15.24
C GLN A 122 -11.41 7.51 13.90
N VAL A 123 -12.06 7.04 12.83
CA VAL A 123 -11.46 6.97 11.48
C VAL A 123 -11.22 8.38 10.93
N ILE A 124 -12.19 9.32 11.06
CA ILE A 124 -12.00 10.71 10.63
C ILE A 124 -10.87 11.37 11.43
N GLY A 125 -10.87 11.22 12.76
CA GLY A 125 -9.83 11.78 13.61
C GLY A 125 -8.44 11.32 13.22
N ALA A 126 -8.27 10.02 12.97
CA ALA A 126 -7.01 9.47 12.48
C ALA A 126 -6.62 10.04 11.10
N ALA A 127 -7.57 10.11 10.17
CA ALA A 127 -7.32 10.67 8.84
C ALA A 127 -6.94 12.17 8.90
N VAL A 128 -7.57 12.95 9.79
CA VAL A 128 -7.22 14.36 10.01
C VAL A 128 -5.82 14.51 10.58
N LEU A 129 -5.43 13.68 11.56
CA LEU A 129 -4.07 13.69 12.11
C LEU A 129 -3.02 13.44 11.02
N VAL A 130 -3.25 12.44 10.17
CA VAL A 130 -2.35 12.14 9.04
C VAL A 130 -2.36 13.26 8.01
N ALA A 131 -3.53 13.84 7.69
CA ALA A 131 -3.64 14.97 6.76
C ALA A 131 -2.89 16.22 7.25
N ILE A 132 -2.86 16.50 8.57
CA ILE A 132 -2.08 17.58 9.16
C ILE A 132 -0.58 17.25 9.19
N ALA A 133 -0.22 15.98 9.34
CA ALA A 133 1.18 15.54 9.35
C ALA A 133 1.89 15.85 8.02
N ILE A 134 1.19 15.75 6.88
CA ILE A 134 1.78 15.99 5.55
C ILE A 134 2.34 17.42 5.40
N PRO A 135 1.58 18.51 5.58
CA PRO A 135 2.12 19.87 5.46
C PRO A 135 3.16 20.21 6.53
N LEU A 136 3.11 19.60 7.71
CA LEU A 136 4.16 19.75 8.72
C LEU A 136 5.47 19.11 8.25
N TYR A 137 5.39 17.91 7.67
CA TYR A 137 6.54 17.25 7.06
C TYR A 137 7.17 18.12 5.97
N MET A 138 6.35 18.66 5.05
CA MET A 138 6.82 19.55 3.97
C MET A 138 7.49 20.84 4.48
N ARG A 139 7.13 21.29 5.69
CA ARG A 139 7.77 22.46 6.36
C ARG A 139 9.00 22.08 7.19
N GLY A 140 9.50 20.85 7.10
CA GLY A 140 10.64 20.37 7.87
C GLY A 140 10.36 20.06 9.35
N GLN A 141 9.08 20.09 9.79
CA GLN A 141 8.70 19.77 11.17
C GLN A 141 8.53 18.25 11.33
N HIS A 142 9.61 17.49 11.08
CA HIS A 142 9.56 16.03 10.99
C HIS A 142 9.09 15.35 12.28
N VAL A 143 9.48 15.85 13.47
CA VAL A 143 9.07 15.29 14.76
C VAL A 143 7.58 15.43 14.96
N ALA A 144 7.02 16.62 14.77
CA ALA A 144 5.59 16.88 14.91
C ALA A 144 4.77 16.05 13.91
N ALA A 145 5.21 15.97 12.65
CA ALA A 145 4.59 15.15 11.62
C ALA A 145 4.57 13.66 12.01
N SER A 146 5.70 13.14 12.51
CA SER A 146 5.81 11.75 12.95
C SER A 146 4.89 11.44 14.14
N VAL A 147 4.84 12.32 15.14
CA VAL A 147 3.95 12.16 16.30
C VAL A 147 2.47 12.09 15.87
N LEU A 148 2.04 12.98 14.97
CA LEU A 148 0.66 12.97 14.49
C LEU A 148 0.35 11.73 13.64
N ALA A 149 1.25 11.32 12.76
CA ALA A 149 1.07 10.11 11.96
C ALA A 149 0.98 8.85 12.85
N ILE A 150 1.87 8.71 13.85
CA ILE A 150 1.86 7.61 14.80
C ILE A 150 0.58 7.63 15.65
N ALA A 151 0.13 8.79 16.11
CA ALA A 151 -1.12 8.91 16.87
C ALA A 151 -2.33 8.47 16.03
N GLY A 152 -2.39 8.85 14.74
CA GLY A 152 -3.39 8.39 13.80
C GLY A 152 -3.39 6.87 13.62
N GLU A 153 -2.21 6.28 13.42
CA GLU A 153 -2.04 4.83 13.30
C GLU A 153 -2.47 4.08 14.57
N ILE A 154 -2.06 4.54 15.75
CA ILE A 154 -2.47 3.96 17.04
C ILE A 154 -3.99 4.01 17.18
N ALA A 155 -4.63 5.12 16.80
CA ALA A 155 -6.08 5.25 16.84
C ALA A 155 -6.77 4.21 15.95
N LEU A 156 -6.30 4.00 14.71
CA LEU A 156 -6.82 2.98 13.81
C LEU A 156 -6.62 1.57 14.35
N LEU A 157 -5.41 1.24 14.80
CA LEU A 157 -5.08 -0.07 15.36
C LEU A 157 -5.88 -0.37 16.63
N ALA A 158 -6.15 0.62 17.48
CA ALA A 158 -7.04 0.47 18.62
C ALA A 158 -8.46 0.06 18.22
N GLY A 159 -8.98 0.60 17.10
CA GLY A 159 -10.23 0.15 16.50
C GLY A 159 -10.16 -1.28 16.01
N VAL A 160 -9.09 -1.64 15.30
CA VAL A 160 -8.85 -3.01 14.78
C VAL A 160 -8.86 -4.04 15.91
N LEU A 161 -8.23 -3.72 17.05
CA LEU A 161 -8.16 -4.62 18.21
C LEU A 161 -9.49 -4.77 18.94
N ARG A 162 -10.31 -3.70 19.01
CA ARG A 162 -11.57 -3.68 19.76
C ARG A 162 -12.76 -4.21 18.98
N TRP A 163 -12.75 -4.11 17.64
CA TRP A 163 -13.91 -4.41 16.82
C TRP A 163 -13.93 -5.85 16.31
N SER A 164 -15.12 -6.44 16.28
CA SER A 164 -15.36 -7.68 15.55
C SER A 164 -15.46 -7.41 14.04
N ASP A 165 -15.26 -8.42 13.21
CA ASP A 165 -15.32 -8.26 11.74
C ASP A 165 -16.66 -8.71 11.13
N THR A 166 -17.75 -8.58 11.89
CA THR A 166 -19.09 -8.95 11.43
C THR A 166 -19.63 -8.02 10.35
N ASP A 167 -19.20 -6.77 10.33
CA ASP A 167 -19.63 -5.69 9.43
C ASP A 167 -18.50 -5.12 8.55
N LEU A 168 -17.37 -5.82 8.45
CA LEU A 168 -16.16 -5.40 7.75
C LEU A 168 -15.45 -4.15 8.31
N ALA A 169 -15.92 -3.60 9.43
CA ALA A 169 -15.32 -2.42 10.04
C ALA A 169 -13.87 -2.65 10.44
N ARG A 170 -13.58 -3.80 11.07
CA ARG A 170 -12.23 -4.18 11.48
C ARG A 170 -11.29 -4.30 10.27
N THR A 171 -11.68 -5.06 9.25
CA THR A 171 -10.83 -5.30 8.07
C THR A 171 -10.64 -4.01 7.27
N SER A 172 -11.68 -3.18 7.09
CA SER A 172 -11.57 -1.91 6.37
C SER A 172 -10.67 -0.91 7.10
N THR A 173 -10.74 -0.84 8.43
CA THR A 173 -9.88 0.02 9.25
C THR A 173 -8.43 -0.47 9.26
N LEU A 174 -8.22 -1.79 9.30
CA LEU A 174 -6.87 -2.38 9.13
C LEU A 174 -6.29 -2.03 7.75
N THR A 175 -7.10 -2.11 6.70
CA THR A 175 -6.65 -1.74 5.34
C THR A 175 -6.26 -0.26 5.26
N LEU A 176 -6.99 0.62 5.97
CA LEU A 176 -6.64 2.03 6.06
C LEU A 176 -5.31 2.25 6.80
N ALA A 177 -5.08 1.58 7.91
CA ALA A 177 -3.80 1.64 8.61
C ALA A 177 -2.66 1.13 7.72
N VAL A 178 -2.84 -0.02 7.07
CA VAL A 178 -1.83 -0.57 6.16
C VAL A 178 -1.51 0.38 5.02
N ILE A 179 -2.50 1.06 4.40
CA ILE A 179 -2.23 1.96 3.27
C ILE A 179 -1.58 3.28 3.72
N ILE A 180 -1.85 3.77 4.93
CA ILE A 180 -1.13 4.92 5.51
C ILE A 180 0.33 4.53 5.75
N PHE A 181 0.59 3.37 6.35
CA PHE A 181 1.94 2.85 6.50
C PHE A 181 2.65 2.65 5.15
N GLN A 182 1.93 2.23 4.11
CA GLN A 182 2.43 2.15 2.74
C GLN A 182 2.84 3.50 2.17
N ALA A 183 2.11 4.56 2.47
CA ALA A 183 2.50 5.91 2.05
C ALA A 183 3.83 6.34 2.72
N LEU A 184 4.03 5.98 4.00
CA LEU A 184 5.30 6.19 4.71
C LEU A 184 6.45 5.38 4.08
N LEU A 185 6.22 4.11 3.78
CA LEU A 185 7.21 3.29 3.08
C LEU A 185 7.53 3.88 1.69
N GLY A 186 6.52 4.36 0.95
CA GLY A 186 6.70 5.03 -0.33
C GLY A 186 7.54 6.32 -0.20
N MET A 187 7.32 7.12 0.84
CA MET A 187 8.16 8.26 1.17
C MET A 187 9.60 7.83 1.48
N TRP A 188 9.79 6.79 2.29
CA TRP A 188 11.13 6.28 2.64
C TRP A 188 11.86 5.63 1.47
N THR A 189 11.17 5.12 0.45
CA THR A 189 11.87 4.66 -0.77
C THR A 189 12.64 5.80 -1.43
N VAL A 190 12.13 7.02 -1.39
CA VAL A 190 12.79 8.21 -1.94
C VAL A 190 13.83 8.76 -0.96
N THR A 191 13.43 9.04 0.27
CA THR A 191 14.29 9.69 1.28
C THR A 191 15.46 8.83 1.73
N TRP A 192 15.35 7.50 1.65
CA TRP A 192 16.41 6.54 1.96
C TRP A 192 17.03 5.91 0.70
N LEU A 193 16.89 6.58 -0.44
CA LEU A 193 17.57 6.27 -1.70
C LEU A 193 17.41 4.79 -2.11
N LEU A 194 16.16 4.30 -2.15
CA LEU A 194 15.79 2.93 -2.52
C LEU A 194 16.45 1.84 -1.65
N LYS A 195 16.63 2.09 -0.36
CA LYS A 195 17.17 1.08 0.56
C LYS A 195 16.41 -0.25 0.41
N PRO A 196 17.09 -1.38 0.14
CA PRO A 196 16.44 -2.64 -0.27
C PRO A 196 15.35 -3.12 0.67
N VAL A 197 15.56 -3.01 1.99
CA VAL A 197 14.56 -3.43 2.99
C VAL A 197 13.28 -2.59 2.90
N VAL A 198 13.38 -1.29 2.59
CA VAL A 198 12.22 -0.40 2.44
C VAL A 198 11.46 -0.71 1.16
N VAL A 199 12.18 -0.91 0.05
CA VAL A 199 11.57 -1.29 -1.24
C VAL A 199 10.84 -2.62 -1.12
N MET A 200 11.45 -3.61 -0.46
CA MET A 200 10.81 -4.90 -0.21
C MET A 200 9.61 -4.78 0.72
N GLY A 201 9.71 -3.98 1.79
CA GLY A 201 8.58 -3.71 2.69
C GLY A 201 7.42 -3.04 1.96
N HIS A 202 7.72 -2.08 1.07
CA HIS A 202 6.72 -1.40 0.25
C HIS A 202 6.04 -2.36 -0.74
N LEU A 203 6.78 -3.27 -1.37
CA LEU A 203 6.22 -4.32 -2.23
C LEU A 203 5.27 -5.24 -1.47
N LEU A 204 5.73 -5.81 -0.36
CA LEU A 204 4.94 -6.76 0.45
C LEU A 204 3.69 -6.10 1.05
N GLY A 205 3.83 -4.88 1.53
CA GLY A 205 2.70 -4.13 2.07
C GLY A 205 1.68 -3.73 0.98
N GLY A 206 2.11 -3.41 -0.25
CA GLY A 206 1.23 -3.19 -1.39
C GLY A 206 0.40 -4.43 -1.73
N LEU A 207 1.04 -5.61 -1.75
CA LEU A 207 0.35 -6.89 -1.94
C LEU A 207 -0.58 -7.24 -0.77
N THR A 208 -0.21 -6.86 0.46
CA THR A 208 -1.09 -7.00 1.64
C THR A 208 -2.32 -6.12 1.50
N THR A 209 -2.17 -4.86 1.08
CA THR A 209 -3.29 -3.96 0.79
C THR A 209 -4.23 -4.55 -0.27
N PHE A 210 -3.68 -5.05 -1.37
CA PHE A 210 -4.45 -5.72 -2.43
C PHE A 210 -5.22 -6.94 -1.90
N SER A 211 -4.57 -7.78 -1.09
CA SER A 211 -5.19 -8.97 -0.50
C SER A 211 -6.34 -8.62 0.45
N LEU A 212 -6.15 -7.59 1.29
CA LEU A 212 -7.19 -7.10 2.20
C LEU A 212 -8.37 -6.50 1.43
N LEU A 213 -8.12 -5.72 0.37
CA LEU A 213 -9.17 -5.16 -0.49
C LEU A 213 -9.95 -6.26 -1.20
N THR A 214 -9.27 -7.28 -1.74
CA THR A 214 -9.91 -8.43 -2.37
C THR A 214 -10.78 -9.19 -1.37
N TRP A 215 -10.29 -9.38 -0.15
CA TRP A 215 -11.07 -9.98 0.93
C TRP A 215 -12.32 -9.17 1.29
N ILE A 216 -12.18 -7.83 1.43
CA ILE A 216 -13.31 -6.92 1.69
C ILE A 216 -14.33 -7.00 0.55
N ALA A 217 -13.86 -6.91 -0.69
CA ALA A 217 -14.72 -6.93 -1.87
C ALA A 217 -15.50 -8.24 -1.98
N TRP A 218 -14.83 -9.37 -1.77
CA TRP A 218 -15.47 -10.69 -1.78
C TRP A 218 -16.48 -10.83 -0.66
N ARG A 219 -16.12 -10.54 0.57
CA ARG A 219 -17.03 -10.63 1.72
C ARG A 219 -18.24 -9.71 1.58
N ALA A 220 -18.07 -8.54 0.98
CA ALA A 220 -19.15 -7.60 0.74
C ALA A 220 -20.20 -8.10 -0.28
N THR A 221 -19.89 -9.10 -1.10
CA THR A 221 -20.86 -9.72 -2.02
C THR A 221 -21.88 -10.63 -1.29
N GLY A 222 -21.56 -11.09 -0.09
CA GLY A 222 -22.40 -12.01 0.67
C GLY A 222 -22.46 -13.44 0.09
N ILE A 223 -21.64 -13.78 -0.90
CA ILE A 223 -21.61 -15.10 -1.51
C ILE A 223 -20.85 -16.07 -0.60
N PRO A 224 -21.50 -17.13 -0.06
CA PRO A 224 -20.83 -18.07 0.82
C PRO A 224 -19.89 -18.99 0.04
N ILE A 225 -18.70 -19.24 0.57
CA ILE A 225 -17.82 -20.30 0.07
C ILE A 225 -18.24 -21.60 0.74
N ARG A 226 -18.73 -22.55 -0.06
CA ARG A 226 -19.06 -23.91 0.41
C ARG A 226 -17.97 -24.86 -0.03
N SER A 227 -17.30 -25.53 0.91
CA SER A 227 -16.30 -26.55 0.64
C SER A 227 -16.50 -27.73 1.59
N GLY A 228 -16.69 -28.93 1.02
CA GLY A 228 -16.84 -30.16 1.81
C GLY A 228 -15.56 -30.54 2.56
N GLU A 229 -14.38 -30.16 2.06
CA GLU A 229 -13.06 -30.44 2.67
C GLU A 229 -12.35 -29.18 3.17
N ALA A 230 -13.10 -28.29 3.81
CA ALA A 230 -12.62 -26.95 4.19
C ALA A 230 -11.29 -26.96 4.99
N GLY A 231 -11.08 -27.94 5.87
CA GLY A 231 -9.87 -28.01 6.71
C GLY A 231 -8.60 -28.31 5.93
N ARG A 232 -8.62 -29.31 5.03
CA ARG A 232 -7.49 -29.69 4.20
C ARG A 232 -7.15 -28.61 3.19
N LEU A 233 -8.16 -28.08 2.49
CA LEU A 233 -8.00 -27.01 1.51
C LEU A 233 -7.44 -25.75 2.17
N ARG A 234 -7.95 -25.34 3.33
CA ARG A 234 -7.43 -24.19 4.09
C ARG A 234 -5.94 -24.35 4.42
N ARG A 235 -5.53 -25.54 4.86
CA ARG A 235 -4.11 -25.81 5.20
C ARG A 235 -3.23 -25.69 3.96
N LEU A 236 -3.62 -26.30 2.85
CA LEU A 236 -2.87 -26.24 1.59
C LEU A 236 -2.76 -24.79 1.07
N LEU A 237 -3.86 -24.04 1.11
CA LEU A 237 -3.86 -22.63 0.69
C LEU A 237 -2.99 -21.77 1.59
N LEU A 238 -2.96 -22.00 2.91
CA LEU A 238 -2.08 -21.27 3.82
C LEU A 238 -0.61 -21.58 3.55
N ILE A 239 -0.26 -22.85 3.33
CA ILE A 239 1.11 -23.25 2.95
C ILE A 239 1.50 -22.57 1.64
N GLY A 240 0.64 -22.66 0.61
CA GLY A 240 0.87 -22.01 -0.68
C GLY A 240 1.05 -20.50 -0.56
N LEU A 241 0.23 -19.83 0.27
CA LEU A 241 0.35 -18.40 0.51
C LEU A 241 1.67 -18.02 1.19
N VAL A 242 2.12 -18.81 2.18
CA VAL A 242 3.40 -18.58 2.87
C VAL A 242 4.56 -18.77 1.88
N LEU A 243 4.57 -19.85 1.09
CA LEU A 243 5.59 -20.10 0.09
C LEU A 243 5.63 -18.99 -0.95
N LEU A 244 4.46 -18.53 -1.42
CA LEU A 244 4.36 -17.41 -2.35
C LEU A 244 4.91 -16.10 -1.74
N ALA A 245 4.60 -15.80 -0.48
CA ALA A 245 5.11 -14.63 0.21
C ALA A 245 6.64 -14.67 0.34
N ILE A 246 7.22 -15.83 0.66
CA ILE A 246 8.66 -16.04 0.71
C ILE A 246 9.27 -15.84 -0.68
N GLN A 247 8.68 -16.42 -1.72
CA GLN A 247 9.17 -16.30 -3.09
C GLN A 247 9.16 -14.84 -3.57
N ILE A 248 8.09 -14.10 -3.28
CA ILE A 248 8.00 -12.68 -3.61
C ILE A 248 9.04 -11.86 -2.83
N ALA A 249 9.24 -12.16 -1.55
CA ALA A 249 10.25 -11.48 -0.73
C ALA A 249 11.68 -11.71 -1.27
N LEU A 250 12.02 -12.94 -1.64
CA LEU A 250 13.32 -13.29 -2.23
C LEU A 250 13.52 -12.61 -3.60
N GLY A 251 12.51 -12.63 -4.47
CA GLY A 251 12.55 -11.94 -5.77
C GLY A 251 12.64 -10.42 -5.61
N GLY A 252 11.89 -9.86 -4.67
CA GLY A 252 11.95 -8.44 -4.32
C GLY A 252 13.30 -8.02 -3.76
N TRP A 253 13.92 -8.86 -2.93
CA TRP A 253 15.27 -8.65 -2.40
C TRP A 253 16.32 -8.64 -3.51
N THR A 254 16.27 -9.63 -4.40
CA THR A 254 17.16 -9.72 -5.57
C THR A 254 17.02 -8.47 -6.46
N SER A 255 15.78 -8.08 -6.76
CA SER A 255 15.51 -6.88 -7.56
C SER A 255 16.00 -5.60 -6.87
N ALA A 256 15.74 -5.43 -5.57
CA ALA A 256 16.12 -4.23 -4.84
C ALA A 256 17.64 -4.05 -4.73
N ASN A 257 18.39 -5.13 -4.73
CA ASN A 257 19.87 -5.13 -4.73
C ASN A 257 20.47 -5.10 -6.14
N TYR A 258 19.68 -5.00 -7.21
CA TYR A 258 20.14 -5.07 -8.60
C TYR A 258 20.94 -6.34 -8.93
N ALA A 259 20.68 -7.45 -8.22
CA ALA A 259 21.44 -8.70 -8.30
C ALA A 259 20.89 -9.69 -9.33
N ALA A 260 19.91 -9.32 -10.16
CA ALA A 260 19.26 -10.22 -11.11
C ALA A 260 20.22 -10.83 -12.15
N LEU A 261 21.29 -10.12 -12.50
CA LEU A 261 22.31 -10.57 -13.47
C LEU A 261 23.65 -10.89 -12.82
N ALA A 262 23.71 -10.99 -11.49
CA ALA A 262 24.97 -11.25 -10.78
C ALA A 262 25.62 -12.59 -11.16
N CYS A 263 24.83 -13.59 -11.54
CA CYS A 263 25.30 -14.90 -11.99
C CYS A 263 25.46 -15.01 -13.53
N GLY A 264 25.23 -13.92 -14.28
CA GLY A 264 25.23 -13.96 -15.75
C GLY A 264 24.13 -14.88 -16.29
N THR A 265 24.48 -15.72 -17.26
CA THR A 265 23.60 -16.75 -17.87
C THR A 265 23.81 -18.15 -17.30
N ASP A 266 24.65 -18.29 -16.28
CA ASP A 266 24.95 -19.58 -15.69
C ASP A 266 23.80 -20.09 -14.84
N PHE A 267 23.21 -21.21 -15.22
CA PHE A 267 22.17 -21.88 -14.44
C PHE A 267 22.40 -23.40 -14.50
N PRO A 268 22.35 -24.11 -13.41
CA PRO A 268 22.00 -23.72 -12.01
C PRO A 268 23.17 -23.18 -11.18
N LYS A 269 24.34 -22.99 -11.76
CA LYS A 269 25.56 -22.46 -11.11
C LYS A 269 25.55 -20.91 -11.21
N CYS A 270 26.40 -20.27 -10.39
CA CYS A 270 26.66 -18.86 -10.44
C CYS A 270 28.16 -18.65 -10.61
N ALA A 271 28.59 -18.03 -11.73
CA ALA A 271 30.01 -17.87 -12.08
C ALA A 271 30.82 -19.19 -12.00
N GLY A 272 30.24 -20.27 -12.50
CA GLY A 272 30.84 -21.60 -12.49
C GLY A 272 30.80 -22.35 -11.15
N GLN A 273 30.33 -21.75 -10.07
CA GLN A 273 30.25 -22.31 -8.71
C GLN A 273 28.81 -22.55 -8.27
N TRP A 274 28.62 -23.54 -7.39
CA TRP A 274 27.30 -23.75 -6.76
C TRP A 274 26.94 -22.68 -5.71
N TRP A 275 27.95 -22.10 -5.08
CA TRP A 275 27.81 -21.03 -4.08
C TRP A 275 28.98 -20.07 -4.24
N PRO A 276 28.84 -18.97 -4.99
CA PRO A 276 29.88 -17.97 -5.13
C PRO A 276 30.10 -17.24 -3.81
N ALA A 277 31.35 -17.00 -3.48
CA ALA A 277 31.76 -16.25 -2.29
C ALA A 277 31.56 -14.75 -2.50
#